data_0bf38d68745992be42a47f899c72bb92
#
_entry.id   0bf38d68745992be42a47f899c72bb92
#
_cell.length_a   1.000
_cell.length_b   1.000
_cell.length_c   1.000
_cell.angle_alpha   90.00
_cell.angle_beta   90.00
_cell.angle_gamma   90.00
#
_symmetry.space_group_name_H-M   'P 1'
#
loop_
_entity.id
_entity.type
_entity.pdbx_description
1 polymer ?
#
loop_
_entity_poly.entity_id
_entity_poly.type
_entity_poly.pdbx_seq_one_letter_code
_entity_poly.pdbx_strand_id
1 'polypeptide(L)'
;MTFEQTVELYASVLRQLLPVGGYDNAQDTVIAIDINAHAMVLAQADMDAKRLLSFIEGIPVELLDEYEQSLGLPLKCTVNGSKTIEERLQIIQWVQKTKNVLNRTYLEELLELFSVELIDLVRYTPIQCTAPCTSPVNSESLRFKVKLTLKAPVKADIGCIIKNYLPAYLRYDIVEEQV
;
A
#
# COMPACT_ATOMS: atom_id res chain seq x y z
N MET A 1 16.73 18.12 -6.78
CA MET A 1 18.09 18.70 -6.83
C MET A 1 19.06 17.58 -7.15
N THR A 2 19.98 17.80 -8.10
CA THR A 2 21.04 16.84 -8.37
C THR A 2 22.13 16.94 -7.29
N PHE A 3 22.98 15.89 -7.18
CA PHE A 3 24.10 15.89 -6.23
C PHE A 3 25.00 17.11 -6.43
N GLU A 4 25.36 17.44 -7.68
CA GLU A 4 26.22 18.58 -8.02
C GLU A 4 25.61 19.92 -7.57
N GLN A 5 24.31 20.12 -7.79
CA GLN A 5 23.61 21.32 -7.33
C GLN A 5 23.60 21.44 -5.80
N THR A 6 23.51 20.32 -5.09
CA THR A 6 23.56 20.28 -3.64
C THR A 6 24.97 20.61 -3.13
N VAL A 7 26.00 20.08 -3.77
CA VAL A 7 27.39 20.41 -3.47
C VAL A 7 27.67 21.90 -3.64
N GLU A 8 27.21 22.48 -4.75
CA GLU A 8 27.40 23.91 -5.03
C GLU A 8 26.67 24.79 -4.02
N LEU A 9 25.47 24.40 -3.60
CA LEU A 9 24.73 25.07 -2.53
C LEU A 9 25.53 25.06 -1.21
N TYR A 10 25.98 23.87 -0.76
CA TYR A 10 26.76 23.77 0.47
C TYR A 10 28.09 24.52 0.40
N ALA A 11 28.78 24.46 -0.75
CA ALA A 11 30.02 25.22 -0.97
C ALA A 11 29.77 26.74 -0.87
N SER A 12 28.66 27.23 -1.42
CA SER A 12 28.31 28.65 -1.32
C SER A 12 28.02 29.07 0.12
N VAL A 13 27.30 28.26 0.88
CA VAL A 13 27.01 28.53 2.31
C VAL A 13 28.28 28.50 3.15
N LEU A 14 29.14 27.50 2.96
CA LEU A 14 30.42 27.41 3.69
C LEU A 14 31.34 28.59 3.42
N ARG A 15 31.38 29.08 2.16
CA ARG A 15 32.11 30.32 1.82
C ARG A 15 31.58 31.56 2.59
N GLN A 16 30.28 31.65 2.78
CA GLN A 16 29.67 32.77 3.53
C GLN A 16 30.00 32.74 5.03
N LEU A 17 30.38 31.58 5.58
CA LEU A 17 30.78 31.43 6.98
C LEU A 17 32.24 31.85 7.21
N LEU A 18 33.04 32.07 6.17
CA LEU A 18 34.39 32.55 6.33
C LEU A 18 34.43 34.01 6.82
N PRO A 19 35.38 34.35 7.69
CA PRO A 19 35.57 35.73 8.14
C PRO A 19 35.89 36.68 6.97
N VAL A 20 35.26 37.83 6.95
CA VAL A 20 35.41 38.83 5.89
C VAL A 20 36.83 39.38 5.91
N GLY A 21 37.51 39.35 4.76
CA GLY A 21 38.84 39.93 4.54
C GLY A 21 40.03 39.09 5.00
N GLY A 22 39.77 37.89 5.57
CA GLY A 22 40.84 37.02 6.06
C GLY A 22 41.29 35.95 5.02
N TYR A 23 40.46 35.67 4.02
CA TYR A 23 40.74 34.59 3.08
C TYR A 23 40.41 34.99 1.63
N ASP A 24 41.23 34.46 0.71
CA ASP A 24 40.98 34.60 -0.71
C ASP A 24 39.91 33.58 -1.17
N ASN A 25 38.81 34.12 -1.66
CA ASN A 25 37.65 33.31 -2.14
C ASN A 25 37.77 32.86 -3.58
N ALA A 26 38.97 33.02 -4.21
CA ALA A 26 39.17 32.55 -5.58
C ALA A 26 39.05 31.03 -5.65
N GLN A 27 38.58 30.52 -6.79
CA GLN A 27 38.24 29.08 -6.95
C GLN A 27 39.41 28.14 -6.91
N ASP A 28 40.62 28.67 -7.18
CA ASP A 28 41.87 27.88 -7.26
C ASP A 28 42.67 27.88 -5.96
N THR A 29 42.10 28.38 -4.88
CA THR A 29 42.78 28.42 -3.57
C THR A 29 42.63 27.09 -2.82
N VAL A 30 43.60 26.77 -1.95
CA VAL A 30 43.58 25.59 -1.09
C VAL A 30 42.30 25.60 -0.21
N ILE A 31 41.86 26.78 0.22
CA ILE A 31 40.60 26.96 1.00
C ILE A 31 39.39 26.60 0.15
N ALA A 32 39.35 26.95 -1.12
CA ALA A 32 38.26 26.58 -2.01
C ALA A 32 38.19 25.07 -2.24
N ILE A 33 39.32 24.41 -2.32
CA ILE A 33 39.39 22.94 -2.42
C ILE A 33 38.89 22.28 -1.14
N ASP A 34 39.30 22.76 0.02
CA ASP A 34 38.85 22.27 1.32
C ASP A 34 37.33 22.45 1.52
N ILE A 35 36.81 23.63 1.21
CA ILE A 35 35.37 23.90 1.22
C ILE A 35 34.59 22.96 0.30
N ASN A 36 35.10 22.71 -0.89
CA ASN A 36 34.46 21.78 -1.82
C ASN A 36 34.45 20.34 -1.29
N ALA A 37 35.55 19.89 -0.68
CA ALA A 37 35.62 18.58 -0.07
C ALA A 37 34.57 18.43 1.06
N HIS A 38 34.46 19.42 1.94
CA HIS A 38 33.43 19.44 2.98
C HIS A 38 32.01 19.53 2.42
N ALA A 39 31.79 20.33 1.37
CA ALA A 39 30.51 20.45 0.71
C ALA A 39 30.05 19.12 0.09
N MET A 40 30.96 18.34 -0.48
CA MET A 40 30.66 17.01 -1.03
C MET A 40 30.17 16.05 0.08
N VAL A 41 30.84 16.03 1.22
CA VAL A 41 30.46 15.18 2.35
C VAL A 41 29.09 15.60 2.92
N LEU A 42 28.84 16.90 3.08
CA LEU A 42 27.58 17.43 3.54
C LEU A 42 26.43 17.15 2.56
N ALA A 43 26.69 17.29 1.27
CA ALA A 43 25.72 16.98 0.22
C ALA A 43 25.35 15.49 0.22
N GLN A 44 26.34 14.61 0.42
CA GLN A 44 26.07 13.18 0.53
C GLN A 44 25.22 12.87 1.76
N ALA A 45 25.58 13.43 2.91
CA ALA A 45 24.82 13.24 4.14
C ALA A 45 23.38 13.76 4.02
N ASP A 46 23.15 14.91 3.36
CA ASP A 46 21.81 15.45 3.10
C ASP A 46 21.00 14.54 2.17
N MET A 47 21.62 14.01 1.13
CA MET A 47 20.94 13.07 0.23
C MET A 47 20.56 11.76 0.95
N ASP A 48 21.44 11.23 1.78
CA ASP A 48 21.18 10.03 2.57
C ASP A 48 20.06 10.28 3.61
N ALA A 49 20.09 11.46 4.24
CA ALA A 49 19.02 11.87 5.16
C ALA A 49 17.67 12.01 4.45
N LYS A 50 17.62 12.61 3.26
CA LYS A 50 16.40 12.69 2.43
C LYS A 50 15.91 11.31 2.01
N ARG A 51 16.82 10.41 1.69
CA ARG A 51 16.47 9.02 1.37
C ARG A 51 15.86 8.29 2.58
N LEU A 52 16.35 8.53 3.78
CA LEU A 52 15.75 8.02 5.01
C LEU A 52 14.38 8.68 5.30
N LEU A 53 14.23 9.97 5.03
CA LEU A 53 12.95 10.66 5.19
C LEU A 53 11.89 10.19 4.20
N SER A 54 12.27 9.83 2.97
CA SER A 54 11.33 9.31 1.99
C SER A 54 10.64 8.02 2.45
N PHE A 55 11.26 7.31 3.40
CA PHE A 55 10.69 6.16 4.07
C PHE A 55 9.42 6.49 4.91
N ILE A 56 9.34 7.71 5.42
CA ILE A 56 8.17 8.20 6.18
C ILE A 56 7.02 8.53 5.22
N GLU A 57 7.34 8.97 4.02
CA GLU A 57 6.36 9.33 2.98
C GLU A 57 5.79 8.10 2.25
N GLY A 58 6.57 7.02 2.18
CA GLY A 58 6.17 5.78 1.51
C GLY A 58 7.25 4.72 1.54
N ILE A 59 6.95 3.55 0.97
CA ILE A 59 7.90 2.44 0.90
C ILE A 59 8.81 2.65 -0.32
N PRO A 60 10.14 2.75 -0.14
CA PRO A 60 11.07 2.83 -1.25
C PRO A 60 11.01 1.56 -2.11
N VAL A 61 11.14 1.74 -3.42
CA VAL A 61 11.10 0.61 -4.38
C VAL A 61 12.21 -0.42 -4.10
N GLU A 62 13.37 0.05 -3.63
CA GLU A 62 14.51 -0.80 -3.29
C GLU A 62 14.25 -1.78 -2.13
N LEU A 63 13.33 -1.43 -1.23
CA LEU A 63 12.97 -2.25 -0.07
C LEU A 63 11.67 -3.04 -0.26
N LEU A 64 11.09 -2.96 -1.46
CA LEU A 64 9.81 -3.57 -1.77
C LEU A 64 9.83 -5.09 -1.49
N ASP A 65 10.87 -5.79 -1.92
CA ASP A 65 11.01 -7.24 -1.75
C ASP A 65 11.13 -7.66 -0.28
N GLU A 66 11.83 -6.87 0.55
CA GLU A 66 11.95 -7.11 1.99
C GLU A 66 10.60 -6.92 2.71
N TYR A 67 9.83 -5.88 2.30
CA TYR A 67 8.48 -5.67 2.82
C TYR A 67 7.54 -6.78 2.43
N GLU A 68 7.57 -7.23 1.19
CA GLU A 68 6.76 -8.37 0.75
C GLU A 68 7.08 -9.63 1.54
N GLN A 69 8.35 -9.92 1.73
CA GLN A 69 8.77 -11.07 2.51
C GLN A 69 8.32 -10.97 3.98
N SER A 70 8.45 -9.81 4.59
CA SER A 70 8.04 -9.58 5.98
C SER A 70 6.53 -9.68 6.18
N LEU A 71 5.74 -9.28 5.19
CA LEU A 71 4.28 -9.34 5.20
C LEU A 71 3.71 -10.66 4.66
N GLY A 72 4.57 -11.59 4.22
CA GLY A 72 4.15 -12.89 3.68
C GLY A 72 3.46 -12.81 2.32
N LEU A 73 3.83 -11.83 1.51
CA LEU A 73 3.35 -11.67 0.13
C LEU A 73 4.13 -12.60 -0.82
N PRO A 74 3.54 -13.01 -1.95
CA PRO A 74 2.23 -12.64 -2.48
C PRO A 74 1.05 -13.21 -1.69
N LEU A 75 -0.09 -12.50 -1.73
CA LEU A 75 -1.32 -12.97 -1.11
C LEU A 75 -1.70 -14.35 -1.68
N LYS A 76 -2.20 -15.25 -0.82
CA LYS A 76 -2.76 -16.53 -1.26
C LYS A 76 -3.89 -16.27 -2.25
N CYS A 77 -4.08 -17.16 -3.22
CA CYS A 77 -5.10 -17.05 -4.26
C CYS A 77 -4.82 -15.99 -5.35
N THR A 78 -3.66 -15.37 -5.36
CA THR A 78 -3.26 -14.50 -6.47
C THR A 78 -2.99 -15.34 -7.70
N VAL A 79 -3.60 -14.98 -8.82
CA VAL A 79 -3.24 -15.55 -10.13
C VAL A 79 -1.82 -15.06 -10.44
N ASN A 80 -0.92 -16.01 -10.76
CA ASN A 80 0.48 -15.72 -11.07
C ASN A 80 0.57 -14.84 -12.33
N GLY A 81 0.62 -13.54 -12.13
CA GLY A 81 0.88 -12.53 -13.15
C GLY A 81 1.97 -11.58 -12.65
N SER A 82 2.81 -11.09 -13.55
CA SER A 82 3.77 -10.04 -13.21
C SER A 82 3.00 -8.78 -12.83
N LYS A 83 2.99 -8.45 -11.53
CA LYS A 83 2.38 -7.22 -11.02
C LYS A 83 3.33 -6.04 -11.25
N THR A 84 2.76 -4.89 -11.54
CA THR A 84 3.52 -3.66 -11.62
C THR A 84 4.01 -3.23 -10.22
N ILE A 85 5.05 -2.39 -10.16
CA ILE A 85 5.56 -1.85 -8.89
C ILE A 85 4.46 -1.13 -8.11
N GLU A 86 3.59 -0.41 -8.82
CA GLU A 86 2.47 0.33 -8.24
C GLU A 86 1.43 -0.61 -7.59
N GLU A 87 1.06 -1.69 -8.27
CA GLU A 87 0.16 -2.72 -7.71
C GLU A 87 0.76 -3.40 -6.48
N ARG A 88 2.07 -3.69 -6.49
CA ARG A 88 2.78 -4.27 -5.35
C ARG A 88 2.74 -3.32 -4.14
N LEU A 89 3.02 -2.03 -4.36
CA LEU A 89 2.94 -1.00 -3.32
C LEU A 89 1.53 -0.85 -2.75
N GLN A 90 0.50 -0.87 -3.59
CA GLN A 90 -0.90 -0.82 -3.16
C GLN A 90 -1.26 -2.00 -2.25
N ILE A 91 -0.83 -3.20 -2.61
CA ILE A 91 -1.06 -4.40 -1.79
C ILE A 91 -0.39 -4.28 -0.42
N ILE A 92 0.87 -3.84 -0.38
CA ILE A 92 1.60 -3.65 0.88
C ILE A 92 0.89 -2.60 1.74
N GLN A 93 0.53 -1.46 1.18
CA GLN A 93 -0.19 -0.40 1.88
C GLN A 93 -1.55 -0.89 2.41
N TRP A 94 -2.26 -1.67 1.63
CA TRP A 94 -3.52 -2.26 2.04
C TRP A 94 -3.32 -3.21 3.22
N VAL A 95 -2.35 -4.13 3.16
CA VAL A 95 -2.04 -5.07 4.25
C VAL A 95 -1.66 -4.33 5.54
N GLN A 96 -0.88 -3.26 5.45
CA GLN A 96 -0.49 -2.45 6.61
C GLN A 96 -1.65 -1.66 7.22
N LYS A 97 -2.55 -1.13 6.40
CA LYS A 97 -3.72 -0.35 6.86
C LYS A 97 -4.87 -1.23 7.35
N THR A 98 -4.95 -2.44 6.85
CA THR A 98 -6.07 -3.33 7.12
C THR A 98 -6.01 -3.84 8.55
N LYS A 99 -6.95 -3.41 9.36
CA LYS A 99 -7.16 -3.87 10.73
C LYS A 99 -8.29 -4.91 10.73
N ASN A 100 -8.14 -6.05 10.13
CA ASN A 100 -9.04 -7.23 10.20
C ASN A 100 -10.52 -6.96 10.57
N VAL A 101 -11.07 -5.84 10.11
CA VAL A 101 -12.46 -5.44 10.36
C VAL A 101 -13.28 -5.91 9.19
N LEU A 102 -14.04 -6.97 9.37
CA LEU A 102 -14.96 -7.52 8.38
C LEU A 102 -16.17 -6.62 8.20
N ASN A 103 -15.97 -5.51 7.55
CA ASN A 103 -17.02 -4.63 7.07
C ASN A 103 -17.13 -4.69 5.53
N ARG A 104 -18.13 -4.03 4.98
CA ARG A 104 -18.35 -3.96 3.54
C ARG A 104 -17.16 -3.36 2.80
N THR A 105 -16.60 -2.29 3.32
CA THR A 105 -15.43 -1.60 2.74
C THR A 105 -14.21 -2.52 2.65
N TYR A 106 -13.93 -3.28 3.73
CA TYR A 106 -12.86 -4.29 3.71
C TYR A 106 -13.06 -5.32 2.60
N LEU A 107 -14.31 -5.79 2.43
CA LEU A 107 -14.61 -6.79 1.42
C LEU A 107 -14.48 -6.23 0.00
N GLU A 108 -14.92 -4.99 -0.22
CA GLU A 108 -14.77 -4.28 -1.50
C GLU A 108 -13.28 -4.12 -1.85
N GLU A 109 -12.48 -3.60 -0.92
CA GLU A 109 -11.04 -3.43 -1.10
C GLU A 109 -10.31 -4.77 -1.32
N LEU A 110 -10.68 -5.81 -0.56
CA LEU A 110 -10.11 -7.15 -0.73
C LEU A 110 -10.40 -7.70 -2.12
N LEU A 111 -11.64 -7.63 -2.58
CA LEU A 111 -12.03 -8.15 -3.89
C LEU A 111 -11.39 -7.34 -5.03
N GLU A 112 -11.25 -6.02 -4.86
CA GLU A 112 -10.57 -5.16 -5.83
C GLU A 112 -9.10 -5.57 -6.04
N LEU A 113 -8.37 -5.99 -4.99
CA LEU A 113 -7.01 -6.53 -5.11
C LEU A 113 -6.92 -7.78 -6.00
N PHE A 114 -8.01 -8.53 -6.09
CA PHE A 114 -8.14 -9.69 -6.99
C PHE A 114 -8.82 -9.35 -8.32
N SER A 115 -9.01 -8.05 -8.61
CA SER A 115 -9.70 -7.56 -9.81
C SER A 115 -11.14 -8.08 -9.93
N VAL A 116 -11.83 -8.17 -8.80
CA VAL A 116 -13.24 -8.58 -8.70
C VAL A 116 -14.05 -7.41 -8.15
N GLU A 117 -15.09 -7.01 -8.85
CA GLU A 117 -15.98 -5.93 -8.45
C GLU A 117 -17.20 -6.49 -7.69
N LEU A 118 -17.42 -5.99 -6.48
CA LEU A 118 -18.60 -6.34 -5.68
C LEU A 118 -19.76 -5.40 -6.04
N ILE A 119 -20.85 -5.97 -6.55
CA ILE A 119 -22.07 -5.22 -6.87
C ILE A 119 -22.92 -5.06 -5.63
N ASP A 120 -23.25 -6.17 -4.97
CA ASP A 120 -24.13 -6.15 -3.81
C ASP A 120 -23.77 -7.20 -2.77
N LEU A 121 -24.11 -6.89 -1.51
CA LEU A 121 -23.90 -7.75 -0.36
C LEU A 121 -25.17 -7.81 0.46
N VAL A 122 -25.87 -8.93 0.39
CA VAL A 122 -27.12 -9.16 1.13
C VAL A 122 -26.87 -10.10 2.28
N ARG A 123 -27.14 -9.62 3.49
CA ARG A 123 -27.11 -10.43 4.69
C ARG A 123 -28.53 -10.98 4.97
N TYR A 124 -28.64 -12.29 5.03
CA TYR A 124 -29.89 -12.90 5.44
C TYR A 124 -30.04 -12.85 6.97
N THR A 125 -31.23 -12.50 7.41
CA THR A 125 -31.60 -12.50 8.83
C THR A 125 -32.62 -13.61 9.10
N PRO A 126 -32.51 -14.32 10.24
CA PRO A 126 -33.56 -15.26 10.64
C PRO A 126 -34.89 -14.56 10.77
N ILE A 127 -35.99 -15.34 10.64
CA ILE A 127 -37.34 -14.81 10.82
C ILE A 127 -37.50 -14.18 12.21
N GLN A 128 -38.08 -13.01 12.25
CA GLN A 128 -38.46 -12.32 13.50
C GLN A 128 -39.98 -12.43 13.69
N CYS A 129 -40.42 -12.43 14.93
CA CYS A 129 -41.86 -12.51 15.24
C CYS A 129 -42.71 -11.36 14.65
N THR A 130 -42.07 -10.26 14.29
CA THR A 130 -42.68 -9.10 13.64
C THR A 130 -42.64 -9.16 12.11
N ALA A 131 -42.07 -10.23 11.55
CA ALA A 131 -41.91 -10.38 10.11
C ALA A 131 -43.24 -10.70 9.43
N PRO A 132 -43.44 -10.29 8.15
CA PRO A 132 -44.64 -10.65 7.37
C PRO A 132 -44.80 -12.17 7.25
N CYS A 133 -46.05 -12.63 7.15
CA CYS A 133 -46.37 -14.06 7.03
C CYS A 133 -45.76 -14.74 5.77
N THR A 134 -45.28 -13.96 4.83
CA THR A 134 -44.58 -14.43 3.62
C THR A 134 -43.09 -14.64 3.82
N SER A 135 -42.56 -14.32 5.01
CA SER A 135 -41.13 -14.47 5.29
C SER A 135 -40.72 -15.94 5.35
N PRO A 136 -39.53 -16.31 4.86
CA PRO A 136 -39.06 -17.69 4.87
C PRO A 136 -38.91 -18.19 6.32
N VAL A 137 -39.54 -19.32 6.64
CA VAL A 137 -39.60 -19.90 8.00
C VAL A 137 -38.27 -20.63 8.37
N ASN A 138 -37.48 -21.02 7.39
CA ASN A 138 -36.25 -21.80 7.61
C ASN A 138 -35.12 -20.93 8.16
N SER A 139 -35.19 -20.55 9.44
CA SER A 139 -34.22 -19.67 10.09
C SER A 139 -32.86 -20.28 10.26
N GLU A 140 -32.69 -21.59 10.31
CA GLU A 140 -31.38 -22.25 10.42
C GLU A 140 -30.58 -22.17 9.11
N SER A 141 -31.22 -22.34 7.97
CA SER A 141 -30.56 -22.22 6.68
C SER A 141 -30.15 -20.79 6.33
N LEU A 142 -30.86 -19.81 6.89
CA LEU A 142 -30.59 -18.39 6.68
C LEU A 142 -29.61 -17.82 7.71
N ARG A 143 -29.38 -18.56 8.80
CA ARG A 143 -28.47 -18.12 9.86
C ARG A 143 -27.04 -18.10 9.32
N PHE A 144 -26.36 -16.99 9.51
CA PHE A 144 -24.98 -16.79 9.04
C PHE A 144 -24.81 -16.92 7.51
N LYS A 145 -25.88 -16.69 6.75
CA LYS A 145 -25.84 -16.72 5.29
C LYS A 145 -25.70 -15.31 4.72
N VAL A 146 -24.80 -15.17 3.74
CA VAL A 146 -24.50 -13.93 3.03
C VAL A 146 -24.53 -14.22 1.53
N LYS A 147 -25.22 -13.39 0.75
CA LYS A 147 -25.19 -13.43 -0.69
C LYS A 147 -24.22 -12.37 -1.20
N LEU A 148 -23.25 -12.77 -2.01
CA LEU A 148 -22.33 -11.90 -2.70
C LEU A 148 -22.70 -11.85 -4.17
N THR A 149 -23.01 -10.67 -4.67
CA THR A 149 -23.24 -10.45 -6.11
C THR A 149 -22.00 -9.82 -6.69
N LEU A 150 -21.35 -10.55 -7.60
CA LEU A 150 -20.09 -10.17 -8.24
C LEU A 150 -20.31 -9.85 -9.70
N LYS A 151 -19.54 -8.91 -10.23
CA LYS A 151 -19.60 -8.55 -11.64
C LYS A 151 -18.87 -9.59 -12.49
N ALA A 152 -19.57 -10.13 -13.49
CA ALA A 152 -18.97 -11.04 -14.44
C ALA A 152 -18.13 -10.29 -15.50
N PRO A 153 -17.04 -10.88 -16.05
CA PRO A 153 -16.53 -12.24 -15.76
C PRO A 153 -15.56 -12.24 -14.56
N VAL A 154 -15.76 -13.15 -13.62
CA VAL A 154 -14.88 -13.34 -12.47
C VAL A 154 -13.71 -14.23 -12.88
N LYS A 155 -12.48 -13.69 -12.85
CA LYS A 155 -11.25 -14.41 -13.18
C LYS A 155 -10.53 -15.00 -11.98
N ALA A 156 -10.85 -14.51 -10.77
CA ALA A 156 -10.21 -14.94 -9.54
C ALA A 156 -10.86 -16.20 -8.96
N ASP A 157 -10.09 -16.99 -8.23
CA ASP A 157 -10.61 -18.14 -7.47
C ASP A 157 -11.31 -17.65 -6.19
N ILE A 158 -12.60 -17.40 -6.29
CA ILE A 158 -13.43 -16.93 -5.17
C ILE A 158 -13.47 -17.96 -4.03
N GLY A 159 -13.44 -19.25 -4.35
CA GLY A 159 -13.41 -20.31 -3.34
C GLY A 159 -12.16 -20.22 -2.46
N CYS A 160 -11.01 -19.98 -3.07
CA CYS A 160 -9.76 -19.76 -2.36
C CYS A 160 -9.81 -18.47 -1.50
N ILE A 161 -10.36 -17.38 -2.03
CA ILE A 161 -10.48 -16.10 -1.31
C ILE A 161 -11.37 -16.27 -0.07
N ILE A 162 -12.52 -16.89 -0.22
CA ILE A 162 -13.43 -17.16 0.90
C ILE A 162 -12.73 -17.99 1.98
N LYS A 163 -12.02 -19.04 1.59
CA LYS A 163 -11.35 -19.95 2.53
C LYS A 163 -10.23 -19.27 3.33
N ASN A 164 -9.48 -18.34 2.73
CA ASN A 164 -8.29 -17.76 3.35
C ASN A 164 -8.51 -16.41 4.01
N TYR A 165 -9.49 -15.62 3.56
CA TYR A 165 -9.65 -14.22 3.99
C TYR A 165 -10.99 -13.93 4.65
N LEU A 166 -11.99 -14.79 4.47
CA LEU A 166 -13.32 -14.57 5.01
C LEU A 166 -13.62 -15.52 6.19
N PRO A 167 -14.55 -15.14 7.09
CA PRO A 167 -14.86 -15.95 8.27
C PRO A 167 -15.45 -17.30 7.87
N ALA A 168 -14.89 -18.36 8.43
CA ALA A 168 -15.34 -19.74 8.17
C ALA A 168 -16.74 -20.05 8.71
N TYR A 169 -17.28 -19.23 9.64
CA TYR A 169 -18.62 -19.44 10.20
C TYR A 169 -19.73 -18.89 9.30
N LEU A 170 -19.39 -18.09 8.29
CA LEU A 170 -20.38 -17.55 7.33
C LEU A 170 -20.53 -18.50 6.14
N ARG A 171 -21.73 -18.61 5.65
CA ARG A 171 -22.05 -19.32 4.40
C ARG A 171 -22.22 -18.29 3.29
N TYR A 172 -21.46 -18.44 2.22
CA TYR A 172 -21.45 -17.51 1.10
C TYR A 172 -22.18 -18.10 -0.09
N ASP A 173 -23.22 -17.42 -0.54
CA ASP A 173 -23.85 -17.67 -1.86
C ASP A 173 -23.26 -16.68 -2.85
N ILE A 174 -22.62 -17.18 -3.89
CA ILE A 174 -21.99 -16.35 -4.91
C ILE A 174 -22.93 -16.32 -6.12
N VAL A 175 -23.23 -15.12 -6.59
CA VAL A 175 -24.00 -14.88 -7.81
C VAL A 175 -23.19 -13.96 -8.71
N GLU A 176 -22.97 -14.38 -9.95
CA GLU A 176 -22.34 -13.56 -10.98
C GLU A 176 -23.41 -12.87 -11.81
N GLU A 177 -23.32 -11.55 -11.94
CA GLU A 177 -24.27 -10.75 -12.70
C GLU A 177 -23.55 -9.97 -13.80
N GLN A 178 -24.10 -9.99 -15.00
CA GLN A 178 -23.62 -9.19 -16.12
C GLN A 178 -24.29 -7.81 -16.04
N VAL A 179 -23.51 -6.80 -15.77
CA VAL A 179 -23.95 -5.39 -15.75
C VAL A 179 -23.43 -4.69 -17.00
#